data_c90994bd53ea87289099ce7690065b3c
#
_entry.id   c90994bd53ea87289099ce7690065b3c
#
_cell.length_a   1.000
_cell.length_b   1.000
_cell.length_c   1.000
_cell.angle_alpha   90.00
_cell.angle_beta   90.00
_cell.angle_gamma   90.00
#
_symmetry.space_group_name_H-M   'P 1'
#
loop_
_entity.id
_entity.type
_entity.pdbx_description
1 polymer ?
#
loop_
_entity_poly.entity_id
_entity_poly.type
_entity_poly.pdbx_seq_one_letter_code
_entity_poly.pdbx_strand_id
1 'polypeptide(L)'
;MPAAPAWKGRAGCAGLERPRRVVGIDASAKFDATREQAERIARDTAALIGLGRELRDDEITVLDGWAGDFYGIPVQSTVDATTLTGQLEGMIIDPVYEGKSMAGLIDLVRNGDIDKDSTVLYVHLGGQPALNADSGIFDGIFD
;
A
#
# COMPACT_ATOMS: atom_id res chain seq x y z
N MET A 1 8.09 6.81 -9.78
CA MET A 1 7.46 7.82 -8.91
C MET A 1 6.61 7.08 -7.89
N PRO A 2 6.86 7.18 -6.60
CA PRO A 2 6.04 6.50 -5.62
C PRO A 2 4.62 7.06 -5.62
N ALA A 3 3.66 6.21 -5.30
CA ALA A 3 2.24 6.51 -5.31
C ALA A 3 1.87 7.69 -4.38
N ALA A 4 1.87 8.88 -4.91
CA ALA A 4 1.53 10.12 -4.20
C ALA A 4 0.09 10.21 -3.60
N PRO A 5 -0.92 9.43 -4.03
CA PRO A 5 -2.30 9.65 -3.60
C PRO A 5 -2.63 9.24 -2.16
N ALA A 6 -2.00 8.17 -1.65
CA ALA A 6 -2.34 7.62 -0.32
C ALA A 6 -2.00 8.57 0.84
N TRP A 7 -0.94 9.37 0.69
CA TRP A 7 -0.47 10.30 1.73
C TRP A 7 -1.35 11.53 1.89
N LYS A 8 -2.00 11.96 0.81
CA LYS A 8 -3.00 13.04 0.87
C LYS A 8 -4.23 12.61 1.68
N GLY A 9 -4.64 11.35 1.55
CA GLY A 9 -5.76 10.79 2.31
C GLY A 9 -5.52 10.82 3.83
N ARG A 10 -4.27 10.69 4.28
CA ARG A 10 -3.95 10.69 5.71
C ARG A 10 -4.21 12.05 6.37
N ALA A 11 -3.78 13.15 5.74
CA ALA A 11 -4.07 14.48 6.24
C ALA A 11 -5.59 14.73 6.30
N GLY A 12 -6.34 14.29 5.30
CA GLY A 12 -7.80 14.34 5.29
C GLY A 12 -8.43 13.52 6.43
N CYS A 13 -7.92 12.31 6.68
CA CYS A 13 -8.39 11.45 7.77
C CYS A 13 -8.11 12.03 9.16
N ALA A 14 -7.01 12.76 9.34
CA ALA A 14 -6.66 13.40 10.61
C ALA A 14 -7.62 14.51 11.03
N GLY A 15 -8.37 15.09 10.09
CA GLY A 15 -9.40 16.10 10.34
C GLY A 15 -10.79 15.52 10.62
N LEU A 16 -10.98 14.20 10.57
CA LEU A 16 -12.27 13.58 10.81
C LEU A 16 -12.55 13.40 12.32
N GLU A 17 -13.82 13.51 12.71
CA GLU A 17 -14.28 13.27 14.08
C GLU A 17 -14.01 11.84 14.54
N ARG A 18 -14.04 10.86 13.62
CA ARG A 18 -13.71 9.45 13.90
C ARG A 18 -12.28 9.16 13.46
N PRO A 19 -11.41 8.76 14.39
CA PRO A 19 -10.03 8.40 14.03
C PRO A 19 -10.02 7.21 13.07
N ARG A 20 -9.17 7.29 12.05
CA ARG A 20 -8.93 6.21 11.07
C ARG A 20 -7.45 5.94 10.99
N ARG A 21 -7.08 4.68 11.06
CA ARG A 21 -5.71 4.25 10.82
C ARG A 21 -5.49 4.19 9.31
N VAL A 22 -4.51 4.92 8.79
CA VAL A 22 -4.07 4.83 7.40
C VAL A 22 -2.69 4.19 7.40
N VAL A 23 -2.55 3.10 6.68
CA VAL A 23 -1.29 2.35 6.56
C VAL A 23 -0.84 2.42 5.11
N GLY A 24 0.39 2.85 4.88
CA GLY A 24 1.06 2.74 3.60
C GLY A 24 2.04 1.57 3.63
N ILE A 25 2.14 0.87 2.51
CA ILE A 25 3.13 -0.19 2.31
C ILE A 25 4.19 0.33 1.33
N ASP A 26 5.47 0.24 1.69
CA ASP A 26 6.54 0.56 0.75
C ASP A 26 6.62 -0.50 -0.35
N ALA A 27 6.49 -0.05 -1.60
CA ALA A 27 6.65 -0.88 -2.79
C ALA A 27 7.93 -0.54 -3.57
N SER A 28 8.74 0.40 -3.06
CA SER A 28 9.88 0.97 -3.80
C SER A 28 11.21 0.29 -3.53
N ALA A 29 11.30 -0.55 -2.51
CA ALA A 29 12.56 -1.07 -1.95
C ALA A 29 13.52 0.02 -1.46
N LYS A 30 12.97 1.19 -1.07
CA LYS A 30 13.72 2.35 -0.54
C LYS A 30 12.95 2.96 0.63
N PHE A 31 12.78 2.18 1.67
CA PHE A 31 11.90 2.48 2.80
C PHE A 31 12.11 3.88 3.39
N ASP A 32 13.36 4.23 3.76
CA ASP A 32 13.64 5.53 4.39
C ASP A 32 13.24 6.71 3.50
N ALA A 33 13.57 6.65 2.20
CA ALA A 33 13.22 7.69 1.24
C ALA A 33 11.69 7.77 1.02
N THR A 34 11.01 6.62 1.00
CA THR A 34 9.54 6.56 0.88
C THR A 34 8.89 7.14 2.11
N ARG A 35 9.37 6.81 3.30
CA ARG A 35 8.86 7.32 4.57
C ARG A 35 9.04 8.83 4.66
N GLU A 36 10.24 9.34 4.42
CA GLU A 36 10.54 10.77 4.43
C GLU A 36 9.63 11.54 3.46
N GLN A 37 9.47 11.02 2.24
CA GLN A 37 8.59 11.62 1.25
C GLN A 37 7.11 11.59 1.69
N ALA A 38 6.65 10.50 2.29
CA ALA A 38 5.31 10.36 2.81
C ALA A 38 5.02 11.38 3.91
N GLU A 39 5.96 11.53 4.84
CA GLU A 39 5.87 12.51 5.93
C GLU A 39 5.79 13.92 5.40
N ARG A 40 6.65 14.30 4.48
CA ARG A 40 6.65 15.61 3.84
C ARG A 40 5.33 15.89 3.14
N ILE A 41 4.87 14.97 2.28
CA ILE A 41 3.61 15.15 1.53
C ILE A 41 2.41 15.22 2.47
N ALA A 42 2.38 14.44 3.54
CA ALA A 42 1.29 14.47 4.51
C ALA A 42 1.22 15.84 5.22
N ARG A 43 2.36 16.38 5.67
CA ARG A 43 2.44 17.68 6.33
C ARG A 43 2.10 18.83 5.37
N ASP A 44 2.63 18.82 4.16
CA ASP A 44 2.31 19.83 3.13
C ASP A 44 0.80 19.81 2.80
N THR A 45 0.21 18.61 2.72
CA THR A 45 -1.23 18.48 2.48
C THR A 45 -2.04 18.98 3.67
N ALA A 46 -1.62 18.67 4.90
CA ALA A 46 -2.30 19.16 6.11
C ALA A 46 -2.32 20.69 6.16
N ALA A 47 -1.21 21.34 5.81
CA ALA A 47 -1.12 22.80 5.70
C ALA A 47 -2.05 23.34 4.61
N LEU A 48 -2.04 22.69 3.43
CA LEU A 48 -2.86 23.10 2.28
C LEU A 48 -4.37 23.05 2.56
N ILE A 49 -4.83 22.02 3.28
CA ILE A 49 -6.25 21.87 3.63
C ILE A 49 -6.65 22.65 4.89
N GLY A 50 -5.73 23.34 5.52
CA GLY A 50 -6.00 24.13 6.72
C GLY A 50 -6.37 23.25 7.93
N LEU A 51 -5.65 22.15 8.17
CA LEU A 51 -5.95 21.23 9.26
C LEU A 51 -5.93 21.86 10.65
N GLY A 52 -5.23 23.00 10.82
CA GLY A 52 -5.18 23.78 12.06
C GLY A 52 -4.28 23.19 13.15
N ARG A 53 -3.58 22.08 12.87
CA ARG A 53 -2.58 21.44 13.73
C ARG A 53 -1.52 20.72 12.90
N GLU A 54 -0.39 20.47 13.52
CA GLU A 54 0.61 19.57 12.92
C GLU A 54 0.20 18.10 13.04
N LEU A 55 0.61 17.31 12.05
CA LEU A 55 0.53 15.85 12.13
C LEU A 55 1.66 15.33 13.01
N ARG A 56 1.32 14.43 13.93
CA ARG A 56 2.31 13.72 14.75
C ARG A 56 2.93 12.58 13.93
N ASP A 57 4.14 12.18 14.29
CA ASP A 57 4.87 11.10 13.60
C ASP A 57 4.13 9.76 13.69
N ASP A 58 3.46 9.49 14.81
CA ASP A 58 2.65 8.28 15.03
C ASP A 58 1.38 8.22 14.15
N GLU A 59 0.99 9.35 13.58
CA GLU A 59 -0.12 9.41 12.62
C GLU A 59 0.31 9.03 11.19
N ILE A 60 1.61 8.91 10.90
CA ILE A 60 2.13 8.58 9.57
C ILE A 60 2.77 7.18 9.62
N THR A 61 2.00 6.18 9.23
CA THR A 61 2.43 4.79 9.24
C THR A 61 2.84 4.35 7.85
N VAL A 62 4.11 4.05 7.65
CA VAL A 62 4.65 3.37 6.48
C VAL A 62 5.28 2.09 6.96
N LEU A 63 4.97 0.99 6.31
CA LEU A 63 5.52 -0.33 6.61
C LEU A 63 6.32 -0.84 5.40
N ASP A 64 7.33 -1.65 5.67
CA ASP A 64 8.17 -2.33 4.68
C ASP A 64 8.08 -3.85 4.83
N GLY A 65 8.89 -4.58 4.06
CA GLY A 65 9.01 -6.04 4.14
C GLY A 65 8.43 -6.77 2.93
N TRP A 66 7.67 -6.11 2.06
CA TRP A 66 7.03 -6.74 0.90
C TRP A 66 7.55 -6.22 -0.45
N ALA A 67 8.43 -5.22 -0.45
CA ALA A 67 8.96 -4.64 -1.68
C ALA A 67 9.98 -5.55 -2.40
N GLY A 68 10.63 -6.45 -1.65
CA GLY A 68 11.81 -7.17 -2.13
C GLY A 68 13.03 -6.26 -2.23
N ASP A 69 14.11 -6.76 -2.85
CA ASP A 69 15.38 -6.04 -2.91
C ASP A 69 15.41 -4.94 -3.98
N PHE A 70 14.54 -5.04 -4.99
CA PHE A 70 14.55 -4.15 -6.14
C PHE A 70 13.17 -3.62 -6.48
N TYR A 71 13.15 -2.34 -6.87
CA TYR A 71 11.95 -1.72 -7.42
C TYR A 71 11.49 -2.44 -8.70
N GLY A 72 10.20 -2.64 -8.82
CA GLY A 72 9.58 -3.22 -10.01
C GLY A 72 9.71 -4.74 -10.14
N ILE A 73 10.55 -5.39 -9.32
CA ILE A 73 10.70 -6.84 -9.36
C ILE A 73 9.72 -7.49 -8.39
N PRO A 74 8.81 -8.34 -8.88
CA PRO A 74 7.90 -9.11 -8.02
C PRO A 74 8.68 -10.13 -7.18
N VAL A 75 8.26 -10.31 -5.94
CA VAL A 75 8.69 -11.40 -5.07
C VAL A 75 7.55 -12.42 -4.91
N GLN A 76 7.83 -13.59 -4.35
CA GLN A 76 6.83 -14.66 -4.25
C GLN A 76 5.55 -14.20 -3.55
N SER A 77 5.67 -13.45 -2.45
CA SER A 77 4.49 -12.91 -1.75
C SER A 77 3.63 -11.98 -2.61
N THR A 78 4.25 -11.26 -3.56
CA THR A 78 3.54 -10.43 -4.54
C THR A 78 2.72 -11.29 -5.50
N VAL A 79 3.34 -12.37 -6.03
CA VAL A 79 2.68 -13.31 -6.94
C VAL A 79 1.51 -14.00 -6.25
N ASP A 80 1.74 -14.49 -5.02
CA ASP A 80 0.72 -15.16 -4.21
C ASP A 80 -0.46 -14.22 -3.91
N ALA A 81 -0.18 -12.97 -3.53
CA ALA A 81 -1.21 -11.97 -3.24
C ALA A 81 -2.02 -11.61 -4.49
N THR A 82 -1.36 -11.41 -5.63
CA THR A 82 -2.01 -11.10 -6.91
C THR A 82 -2.92 -12.26 -7.35
N THR A 83 -2.41 -13.49 -7.25
CA THR A 83 -3.16 -14.70 -7.58
C THR A 83 -4.36 -14.88 -6.67
N LEU A 84 -4.16 -14.78 -5.35
CA LEU A 84 -5.23 -14.95 -4.37
C LEU A 84 -6.35 -13.91 -4.56
N THR A 85 -5.97 -12.66 -4.78
CA THR A 85 -6.91 -11.56 -4.98
C THR A 85 -7.74 -11.76 -6.25
N GLY A 86 -7.10 -12.20 -7.34
CA GLY A 86 -7.79 -12.53 -8.59
C GLY A 86 -8.76 -13.70 -8.43
N GLN A 87 -8.34 -14.76 -7.73
CA GLN A 87 -9.15 -15.96 -7.53
C GLN A 87 -10.35 -15.76 -6.61
N LEU A 88 -10.17 -15.02 -5.51
CA LEU A 88 -11.21 -14.89 -4.49
C LEU A 88 -12.14 -13.70 -4.72
N GLU A 89 -11.61 -12.60 -5.22
CA GLU A 89 -12.34 -11.33 -5.31
C GLU A 89 -12.57 -10.89 -6.78
N GLY A 90 -11.98 -11.59 -7.76
CA GLY A 90 -12.03 -11.18 -9.17
C GLY A 90 -11.35 -9.82 -9.42
N MET A 91 -10.55 -9.34 -8.47
CA MET A 91 -9.88 -8.06 -8.57
C MET A 91 -8.48 -8.24 -9.17
N ILE A 92 -8.20 -7.49 -10.23
CA ILE A 92 -6.93 -7.55 -10.95
C ILE A 92 -6.02 -6.45 -10.44
N ILE A 93 -4.93 -6.83 -9.82
CA ILE A 93 -3.90 -5.93 -9.29
C ILE A 93 -2.55 -6.17 -9.99
N ASP A 94 -1.69 -5.16 -10.00
CA ASP A 94 -0.39 -5.22 -10.65
C ASP A 94 0.70 -5.79 -9.74
N PRO A 95 1.76 -6.40 -10.31
CA PRO A 95 2.83 -6.98 -9.51
C PRO A 95 3.87 -5.96 -9.01
N VAL A 96 3.84 -4.71 -9.48
CA VAL A 96 4.86 -3.70 -9.16
C VAL A 96 4.51 -2.94 -7.88
N TYR A 97 3.24 -2.53 -7.73
CA TYR A 97 2.76 -1.70 -6.63
C TYR A 97 1.71 -2.40 -5.78
N GLU A 98 0.60 -2.76 -6.39
CA GLU A 98 -0.58 -3.21 -5.66
C GLU A 98 -0.45 -4.63 -5.13
N GLY A 99 0.19 -5.52 -5.85
CA GLY A 99 0.49 -6.86 -5.36
C GLY A 99 1.38 -6.84 -4.11
N LYS A 100 2.34 -5.91 -4.03
CA LYS A 100 3.17 -5.72 -2.83
C LYS A 100 2.37 -5.17 -1.66
N SER A 101 1.50 -4.19 -1.90
CA SER A 101 0.65 -3.63 -0.85
C SER A 101 -0.43 -4.62 -0.39
N MET A 102 -0.94 -5.44 -1.29
CA MET A 102 -1.89 -6.51 -0.96
C MET A 102 -1.22 -7.62 -0.15
N ALA A 103 0.02 -8.00 -0.48
CA ALA A 103 0.80 -8.93 0.31
C ALA A 103 0.96 -8.44 1.75
N GLY A 104 1.26 -7.15 1.94
CA GLY A 104 1.31 -6.52 3.25
C GLY A 104 -0.02 -6.54 3.98
N LEU A 105 -1.13 -6.25 3.30
CA LEU A 105 -2.47 -6.34 3.91
C LEU A 105 -2.78 -7.77 4.38
N ILE A 106 -2.52 -8.77 3.53
CA ILE A 106 -2.75 -10.18 3.85
C ILE A 106 -1.95 -10.60 5.09
N ASP A 107 -0.67 -10.23 5.15
CA ASP A 107 0.19 -10.56 6.29
C ASP A 107 -0.25 -9.86 7.58
N LEU A 108 -0.59 -8.58 7.52
CA LEU A 108 -1.09 -7.84 8.68
C LEU A 108 -2.36 -8.45 9.26
N VAL A 109 -3.25 -8.95 8.41
CA VAL A 109 -4.46 -9.66 8.86
C VAL A 109 -4.10 -11.04 9.45
N ARG A 110 -3.25 -11.81 8.79
CA ARG A 110 -2.83 -13.14 9.25
C ARG A 110 -2.09 -13.12 10.57
N ASN A 111 -1.27 -12.08 10.78
CA ASN A 111 -0.50 -11.89 12.00
C ASN A 111 -1.33 -11.27 13.15
N GLY A 112 -2.55 -10.81 12.88
CA GLY A 112 -3.41 -10.18 13.87
C GLY A 112 -3.12 -8.69 14.13
N ASP A 113 -2.27 -8.05 13.29
CA ASP A 113 -2.00 -6.60 13.35
C ASP A 113 -3.21 -5.77 12.89
N ILE A 114 -4.06 -6.39 12.09
CA ILE A 114 -5.40 -5.91 11.73
C ILE A 114 -6.39 -6.93 12.30
N ASP A 115 -7.26 -6.45 13.20
CA ASP A 115 -8.28 -7.29 13.80
C ASP A 115 -9.23 -7.84 12.71
N LYS A 116 -9.57 -9.13 12.81
CA LYS A 116 -10.46 -9.83 11.87
C LYS A 116 -11.85 -9.21 11.74
N ASP A 117 -12.30 -8.47 12.77
CA ASP A 117 -13.59 -7.79 12.78
C ASP A 117 -13.49 -6.33 12.30
N SER A 118 -12.29 -5.90 11.85
CA SER A 118 -12.06 -4.57 11.31
C SER A 118 -12.68 -4.40 9.91
N THR A 119 -13.19 -3.21 9.63
CA THR A 119 -13.49 -2.81 8.26
C THR A 119 -12.26 -2.18 7.63
N VAL A 120 -11.76 -2.80 6.58
CA VAL A 120 -10.59 -2.33 5.83
C VAL A 120 -11.02 -1.74 4.49
N LEU A 121 -10.58 -0.53 4.20
CA LEU A 121 -10.67 0.05 2.87
C LEU A 121 -9.32 -0.10 2.18
N TYR A 122 -9.24 -0.99 1.20
CA TYR A 122 -8.09 -1.10 0.31
C TYR A 122 -8.27 -0.11 -0.85
N VAL A 123 -7.28 0.77 -1.04
CA VAL A 123 -7.34 1.78 -2.09
C VAL A 123 -6.62 1.25 -3.33
N HIS A 124 -7.39 0.80 -4.31
CA HIS A 124 -6.90 0.33 -5.60
C HIS A 124 -6.64 1.55 -6.51
N LEU A 125 -5.38 1.81 -6.81
CA LEU A 125 -4.93 3.03 -7.50
C LEU A 125 -4.64 2.84 -9.00
N GLY A 126 -4.77 1.63 -9.51
CA GLY A 126 -4.48 1.27 -10.91
C GLY A 126 -3.25 0.37 -11.04
N GLY A 127 -2.44 0.56 -12.09
CA GLY A 127 -1.23 -0.27 -12.31
C GLY A 127 -1.46 -1.49 -13.20
N GLN A 128 -2.69 -1.84 -13.53
CA GLN A 128 -3.04 -3.01 -14.35
C GLN A 128 -2.24 -3.16 -15.66
N PRO A 129 -1.84 -2.08 -16.38
CA PRO A 129 -0.97 -2.23 -17.56
C PRO A 129 0.37 -2.91 -17.28
N ALA A 130 0.91 -2.82 -16.05
CA ALA A 130 2.14 -3.49 -15.67
C ALA A 130 2.00 -5.02 -15.66
N LEU A 131 0.80 -5.54 -15.44
CA LEU A 131 0.53 -6.98 -15.49
C LEU A 131 0.86 -7.60 -16.85
N ASN A 132 0.61 -6.88 -17.94
CA ASN A 132 0.92 -7.36 -19.28
C ASN A 132 2.43 -7.42 -19.55
N ALA A 133 3.21 -6.54 -18.92
CA ALA A 133 4.66 -6.53 -19.06
C ALA A 133 5.33 -7.68 -18.29
N ASP A 134 4.71 -8.11 -17.20
CA ASP A 134 5.23 -9.12 -16.27
C ASP A 134 4.42 -10.41 -16.27
N SER A 135 3.69 -10.72 -17.36
CA SER A 135 2.78 -11.89 -17.42
C SER A 135 3.48 -13.22 -17.12
N GLY A 136 4.76 -13.34 -17.46
CA GLY A 136 5.55 -14.55 -17.20
C GLY A 136 5.70 -14.94 -15.71
N ILE A 137 5.39 -14.05 -14.78
CA ILE A 137 5.44 -14.38 -13.34
C ILE A 137 4.36 -15.40 -12.93
N PHE A 138 3.35 -15.59 -13.77
CA PHE A 138 2.26 -16.54 -13.53
C PHE A 138 2.44 -17.87 -14.27
N ASP A 139 3.54 -18.06 -14.98
CA ASP A 139 3.83 -19.31 -15.69
C ASP A 139 3.92 -20.47 -14.68
N GLY A 140 3.17 -21.55 -14.95
CA GLY A 140 3.13 -22.73 -14.09
C GLY A 140 2.23 -22.66 -12.87
N ILE A 141 1.51 -21.57 -12.63
CA ILE A 141 0.57 -21.47 -11.50
C ILE A 141 -0.72 -22.28 -11.76
N PHE A 142 -1.05 -22.51 -13.02
CA PHE A 142 -2.29 -23.17 -13.45
C PHE A 142 -2.06 -24.54 -14.14
N ASP A 143 -0.83 -25.04 -14.13
CA ASP A 143 -0.47 -26.39 -14.55
C ASP A 143 -0.65 -27.38 -13.36
#